data_825e3f6796ae96c63acaeb1b53fce925
#
_entry.id   825e3f6796ae96c63acaeb1b53fce925
#
_cell.length_a   1.000
_cell.length_b   1.000
_cell.length_c   1.000
_cell.angle_alpha   90.00
_cell.angle_beta   90.00
_cell.angle_gamma   90.00
#
_symmetry.space_group_name_H-M   'P 1'
#
loop_
_entity.id
_entity.type
_entity.pdbx_description
1 polymer ?
#
loop_
_entity_poly.entity_id
_entity_poly.type
_entity_poly.pdbx_seq_one_letter_code
_entity_poly.pdbx_strand_id
1 'polypeptide(L)'
;VSLCLMTSEGTQNELLSQVVQEQLRKSLGLNVTIEVLTITEWRARRNSLDFDVCFGGWGPDYNDPMTDLDLMVSTNGNNHTGYASEEYDALIESTKTERDAAAREQIFVQAEMKLAEDMPVIPVYWRHEDYAVSEKLVEGYARKPFQAYNFIYTKLAD
;
A
#
# COMPACT_ATOMS: atom_id res chain seq x y z
N VAL A 1 -6.45 -11.32 -23.77
CA VAL A 1 -6.57 -11.65 -22.33
C VAL A 1 -7.65 -10.78 -21.72
N SER A 2 -8.54 -11.38 -20.93
CA SER A 2 -9.56 -10.65 -20.16
C SER A 2 -9.21 -10.77 -18.69
N LEU A 3 -9.30 -9.66 -17.95
CA LEU A 3 -9.02 -9.55 -16.52
C LEU A 3 -10.18 -8.86 -15.81
N CYS A 4 -10.45 -9.22 -14.58
CA CYS A 4 -11.38 -8.53 -13.70
C CYS A 4 -10.59 -7.72 -12.66
N LEU A 5 -10.78 -6.40 -12.65
CA LEU A 5 -10.22 -5.48 -11.67
C LEU A 5 -11.24 -5.26 -10.56
N MET A 6 -10.97 -5.84 -9.40
CA MET A 6 -11.82 -5.73 -8.23
C MET A 6 -11.49 -4.47 -7.41
N THR A 7 -12.51 -3.68 -7.07
CA THR A 7 -12.38 -2.47 -6.26
C THR A 7 -13.56 -2.33 -5.28
N SER A 8 -13.40 -1.52 -4.24
CA SER A 8 -14.49 -1.22 -3.31
C SER A 8 -15.27 0.03 -3.71
N GLU A 9 -16.57 0.01 -3.47
CA GLU A 9 -17.47 1.15 -3.69
C GLU A 9 -17.12 2.38 -2.83
N GLY A 10 -17.56 3.56 -3.27
CA GLY A 10 -17.50 4.80 -2.50
C GLY A 10 -16.11 5.34 -2.23
N THR A 11 -15.10 4.89 -2.94
CA THR A 11 -13.71 5.31 -2.80
C THR A 11 -13.15 5.94 -4.07
N GLN A 12 -12.05 6.70 -3.94
CA GLN A 12 -11.29 7.15 -5.11
C GLN A 12 -10.82 6.00 -5.98
N ASN A 13 -10.65 4.81 -5.42
CA ASN A 13 -10.21 3.63 -6.14
C ASN A 13 -11.16 3.24 -7.28
N GLU A 14 -12.46 3.49 -7.13
CA GLU A 14 -13.43 3.25 -8.20
C GLU A 14 -13.13 4.10 -9.45
N LEU A 15 -12.89 5.40 -9.27
CA LEU A 15 -12.51 6.31 -10.36
C LEU A 15 -11.13 5.96 -10.95
N LEU A 16 -10.17 5.66 -10.09
CA LEU A 16 -8.83 5.26 -10.52
C LEU A 16 -8.84 3.94 -11.29
N SER A 17 -9.70 3.00 -10.90
CA SER A 17 -9.88 1.74 -11.64
C SER A 17 -10.32 1.97 -13.10
N GLN A 18 -11.18 2.96 -13.34
CA GLN A 18 -11.59 3.34 -14.69
C GLN A 18 -10.42 3.90 -15.50
N VAL A 19 -9.56 4.71 -14.88
CA VAL A 19 -8.36 5.25 -15.54
C VAL A 19 -7.38 4.11 -15.86
N VAL A 20 -7.14 3.22 -14.93
CA VAL A 20 -6.25 2.05 -15.13
C VAL A 20 -6.80 1.14 -16.23
N GLN A 21 -8.10 0.84 -16.21
CA GLN A 21 -8.77 0.06 -17.24
C GLN A 21 -8.51 0.64 -18.63
N GLU A 22 -8.73 1.95 -18.80
CA GLU A 22 -8.58 2.61 -20.10
C GLU A 22 -7.10 2.66 -20.54
N GLN A 23 -6.16 2.86 -19.63
CA GLN A 23 -4.73 2.82 -19.92
C GLN A 23 -4.29 1.42 -20.36
N LEU A 24 -4.72 0.37 -19.67
CA LEU A 24 -4.39 -1.02 -20.02
C LEU A 24 -5.00 -1.39 -21.39
N ARG A 25 -6.23 -0.95 -21.66
CA ARG A 25 -6.86 -1.14 -22.96
C ARG A 25 -6.08 -0.46 -24.07
N LYS A 26 -5.69 0.81 -23.90
CA LYS A 26 -4.99 1.59 -24.93
C LYS A 26 -3.57 1.12 -25.17
N SER A 27 -2.84 0.84 -24.09
CA SER A 27 -1.40 0.58 -24.19
C SER A 27 -1.07 -0.89 -24.47
N LEU A 28 -1.88 -1.80 -23.94
CA LEU A 28 -1.62 -3.24 -24.00
C LEU A 28 -2.70 -4.04 -24.73
N GLY A 29 -3.80 -3.42 -25.14
CA GLY A 29 -4.91 -4.12 -25.77
C GLY A 29 -5.65 -5.10 -24.83
N LEU A 30 -5.52 -4.94 -23.52
CA LEU A 30 -6.17 -5.80 -22.55
C LEU A 30 -7.65 -5.46 -22.41
N ASN A 31 -8.48 -6.50 -22.30
CA ASN A 31 -9.89 -6.35 -21.96
C ASN A 31 -10.03 -6.46 -20.44
N VAL A 32 -10.20 -5.33 -19.76
CA VAL A 32 -10.36 -5.25 -18.30
C VAL A 32 -11.81 -4.91 -17.97
N THR A 33 -12.46 -5.72 -17.17
CA THR A 33 -13.76 -5.41 -16.55
C THR A 33 -13.53 -4.92 -15.13
N ILE A 34 -14.37 -4.01 -14.63
CA ILE A 34 -14.30 -3.50 -13.27
C ILE A 34 -15.45 -4.12 -12.48
N GLU A 35 -15.13 -4.72 -11.34
CA GLU A 35 -16.10 -5.21 -10.37
C GLU A 35 -16.05 -4.34 -9.11
N VAL A 36 -17.15 -3.63 -8.84
CA VAL A 36 -17.28 -2.76 -7.66
C VAL A 36 -18.04 -3.52 -6.58
N LEU A 37 -17.41 -3.68 -5.44
CA LEU A 37 -17.95 -4.46 -4.31
C LEU A 37 -18.16 -3.58 -3.07
N THR A 38 -19.03 -4.02 -2.19
CA THR A 38 -19.06 -3.45 -0.83
C THR A 38 -17.71 -3.66 -0.16
N ILE A 39 -17.34 -2.78 0.77
CA ILE A 39 -16.06 -2.90 1.49
C ILE A 39 -15.91 -4.26 2.20
N THR A 40 -17.04 -4.82 2.67
CA THR A 40 -17.06 -6.13 3.35
C THR A 40 -16.76 -7.27 2.39
N GLU A 41 -17.43 -7.30 1.24
CA GLU A 41 -17.19 -8.31 0.19
C GLU A 41 -15.80 -8.18 -0.41
N TRP A 42 -15.36 -6.95 -0.70
CA TRP A 42 -14.03 -6.69 -1.20
C TRP A 42 -12.96 -7.24 -0.24
N ARG A 43 -13.09 -7.00 1.08
CA ARG A 43 -12.16 -7.56 2.08
C ARG A 43 -12.19 -9.08 2.13
N ALA A 44 -13.38 -9.67 2.09
CA ALA A 44 -13.52 -11.11 2.12
C ALA A 44 -12.83 -11.78 0.94
N ARG A 45 -13.08 -11.30 -0.27
CA ARG A 45 -12.48 -11.85 -1.50
C ARG A 45 -10.98 -11.58 -1.58
N ARG A 46 -10.53 -10.38 -1.19
CA ARG A 46 -9.10 -10.08 -1.11
C ARG A 46 -8.37 -11.03 -0.16
N ASN A 47 -8.94 -11.29 1.02
CA ASN A 47 -8.32 -12.16 2.01
C ASN A 47 -8.31 -13.64 1.59
N SER A 48 -9.25 -14.07 0.74
CA SER A 48 -9.27 -15.41 0.16
C SER A 48 -8.52 -15.52 -1.18
N LEU A 49 -7.91 -14.43 -1.66
CA LEU A 49 -7.24 -14.35 -2.96
C LEU A 49 -8.17 -14.68 -4.15
N ASP A 50 -9.46 -14.39 -4.01
CA ASP A 50 -10.48 -14.62 -5.04
C ASP A 50 -10.63 -13.39 -5.95
N PHE A 51 -9.63 -13.13 -6.79
CA PHE A 51 -9.59 -12.03 -7.75
C PHE A 51 -8.49 -12.24 -8.81
N ASP A 52 -8.63 -11.63 -9.97
CA ASP A 52 -7.55 -11.55 -10.96
C ASP A 52 -6.61 -10.39 -10.62
N VAL A 53 -7.18 -9.20 -10.42
CA VAL A 53 -6.48 -7.98 -10.00
C VAL A 53 -7.31 -7.26 -8.93
N CYS A 54 -6.69 -6.87 -7.84
CA CYS A 54 -7.34 -6.15 -6.76
C CYS A 54 -6.71 -4.77 -6.57
N PHE A 55 -7.53 -3.71 -6.63
CA PHE A 55 -7.04 -2.37 -6.32
C PHE A 55 -6.97 -2.20 -4.79
N GLY A 56 -5.80 -1.90 -4.30
CA GLY A 56 -5.53 -1.76 -2.87
C GLY A 56 -4.44 -0.75 -2.56
N GLY A 57 -4.09 -0.62 -1.31
CA GLY A 57 -3.02 0.25 -0.86
C GLY A 57 -2.65 0.00 0.60
N TRP A 58 -1.52 0.53 0.98
CA TRP A 58 -1.01 0.52 2.34
C TRP A 58 -0.61 1.93 2.76
N GLY A 59 -0.68 2.22 4.03
CA GLY A 59 -0.12 3.42 4.63
C GLY A 59 0.90 2.99 5.68
N PRO A 60 2.12 3.55 5.67
CA PRO A 60 3.16 3.14 6.61
C PRO A 60 2.74 3.38 8.06
N ASP A 61 2.99 2.40 8.92
CA ASP A 61 2.68 2.47 10.36
C ASP A 61 3.80 3.15 11.16
N TYR A 62 5.04 3.10 10.66
CA TYR A 62 6.24 3.67 11.28
C TYR A 62 7.30 4.04 10.24
N ASN A 63 8.31 4.82 10.66
CA ASN A 63 9.36 5.33 9.78
C ASN A 63 10.50 4.32 9.60
N ASP A 64 10.24 3.26 8.86
CA ASP A 64 11.24 2.27 8.44
C ASP A 64 10.72 1.56 7.19
N PRO A 65 11.54 1.25 6.17
CA PRO A 65 11.11 0.52 4.97
C PRO A 65 10.43 -0.82 5.28
N MET A 66 10.71 -1.42 6.42
CA MET A 66 10.10 -2.66 6.86
C MET A 66 8.56 -2.59 6.88
N THR A 67 7.97 -1.40 7.16
CA THR A 67 6.51 -1.24 7.24
C THR A 67 5.79 -1.56 5.93
N ASP A 68 6.47 -1.39 4.81
CA ASP A 68 5.95 -1.69 3.47
C ASP A 68 6.48 -3.05 2.96
N LEU A 69 7.76 -3.32 3.14
CA LEU A 69 8.40 -4.52 2.61
C LEU A 69 7.98 -5.81 3.34
N ASP A 70 7.73 -5.73 4.65
CA ASP A 70 7.25 -6.88 5.43
C ASP A 70 5.90 -7.42 4.94
N LEU A 71 5.09 -6.60 4.27
CA LEU A 71 3.81 -7.01 3.72
C LEU A 71 3.92 -8.15 2.69
N MET A 72 5.05 -8.23 1.97
CA MET A 72 5.25 -9.22 0.92
C MET A 72 5.90 -10.50 1.42
N VAL A 73 6.24 -10.59 2.71
CA VAL A 73 6.72 -11.85 3.33
C VAL A 73 5.63 -12.90 3.27
N SER A 74 5.99 -14.12 2.89
CA SER A 74 5.04 -15.22 2.61
C SER A 74 4.13 -15.55 3.80
N THR A 75 4.61 -15.35 5.03
CA THR A 75 3.86 -15.63 6.27
C THR A 75 3.15 -14.41 6.86
N ASN A 76 3.25 -13.23 6.22
CA ASN A 76 2.60 -12.02 6.72
C ASN A 76 1.09 -12.07 6.47
N GLY A 77 0.28 -11.88 7.52
CA GLY A 77 -1.17 -11.91 7.44
C GLY A 77 -1.79 -10.79 6.57
N ASN A 78 -1.01 -9.76 6.21
CA ASN A 78 -1.42 -8.69 5.31
C ASN A 78 -0.92 -8.91 3.87
N ASN A 79 -0.24 -10.02 3.59
CA ASN A 79 0.10 -10.41 2.23
C ASN A 79 -1.15 -10.92 1.50
N HIS A 80 -1.81 -10.02 0.79
CA HIS A 80 -3.00 -10.30 0.02
C HIS A 80 -2.73 -10.51 -1.47
N THR A 81 -1.48 -10.83 -1.84
CA THR A 81 -1.08 -11.08 -3.23
C THR A 81 -0.90 -12.56 -3.53
N GLY A 82 -0.77 -13.39 -2.50
CA GLY A 82 -0.36 -14.79 -2.64
C GLY A 82 1.11 -14.96 -3.01
N TYR A 83 1.90 -13.87 -3.01
CA TYR A 83 3.33 -13.93 -3.27
C TYR A 83 4.04 -14.73 -2.18
N ALA A 84 4.93 -15.62 -2.60
CA ALA A 84 5.77 -16.42 -1.71
C ALA A 84 7.12 -16.64 -2.38
N SER A 85 8.17 -16.12 -1.77
CA SER A 85 9.55 -16.24 -2.25
C SER A 85 10.48 -16.46 -1.06
N GLU A 86 11.10 -17.64 -0.99
CA GLU A 86 12.08 -17.95 0.07
C GLU A 86 13.25 -16.97 0.06
N GLU A 87 13.67 -16.52 -1.13
CA GLU A 87 14.75 -15.53 -1.30
C GLU A 87 14.34 -14.18 -0.71
N TYR A 88 13.14 -13.71 -1.03
CA TYR A 88 12.60 -12.47 -0.47
C TYR A 88 12.45 -12.54 1.05
N ASP A 89 11.86 -13.61 1.55
CA ASP A 89 11.66 -13.84 2.99
C ASP A 89 13.00 -13.83 3.73
N ALA A 90 14.04 -14.46 3.16
CA ALA A 90 15.38 -14.46 3.75
C ALA A 90 16.03 -13.06 3.76
N LEU A 91 15.85 -12.26 2.71
CA LEU A 91 16.31 -10.87 2.69
C LEU A 91 15.66 -10.07 3.82
N ILE A 92 14.34 -10.11 3.93
CA ILE A 92 13.61 -9.38 4.97
C ILE A 92 13.99 -9.86 6.38
N GLU A 93 14.13 -11.17 6.60
CA GLU A 93 14.56 -11.70 7.89
C GLU A 93 15.96 -11.21 8.28
N SER A 94 16.88 -11.13 7.32
CA SER A 94 18.25 -10.66 7.58
C SER A 94 18.32 -9.20 8.04
N THR A 95 17.37 -8.35 7.61
CA THR A 95 17.31 -6.93 8.05
C THR A 95 17.05 -6.77 9.55
N LYS A 96 16.44 -7.78 10.19
CA LYS A 96 16.10 -7.74 11.63
C LYS A 96 17.33 -7.85 12.54
N THR A 97 18.39 -8.45 12.03
CA THR A 97 19.63 -8.68 12.77
C THR A 97 20.80 -7.79 12.34
N GLU A 98 20.70 -7.18 11.13
CA GLU A 98 21.72 -6.29 10.62
C GLU A 98 21.74 -4.97 11.42
N ARG A 99 22.91 -4.64 11.98
CA ARG A 99 23.11 -3.45 12.85
C ARG A 99 23.79 -2.30 12.13
N ASP A 100 24.49 -2.59 11.03
CA ASP A 100 25.05 -1.54 10.19
C ASP A 100 23.93 -0.95 9.32
N ALA A 101 23.68 0.34 9.47
CA ALA A 101 22.57 1.00 8.78
C ALA A 101 22.74 0.98 7.25
N ALA A 102 23.96 1.12 6.75
CA ALA A 102 24.22 1.12 5.32
C ALA A 102 24.07 -0.29 4.73
N ALA A 103 24.54 -1.31 5.44
CA ALA A 103 24.34 -2.70 5.04
C ALA A 103 22.86 -3.07 5.05
N ARG A 104 22.11 -2.65 6.07
CA ARG A 104 20.66 -2.87 6.16
C ARG A 104 19.91 -2.20 5.00
N GLU A 105 20.27 -0.97 4.64
CA GLU A 105 19.70 -0.27 3.49
C GLU A 105 19.94 -1.04 2.19
N GLN A 106 21.12 -1.59 1.99
CA GLN A 106 21.42 -2.40 0.80
C GLN A 106 20.59 -3.68 0.72
N ILE A 107 20.27 -4.29 1.86
CA ILE A 107 19.36 -5.46 1.88
C ILE A 107 17.94 -5.03 1.46
N PHE A 108 17.44 -3.90 1.94
CA PHE A 108 16.14 -3.39 1.48
C PHE A 108 16.11 -3.10 -0.01
N VAL A 109 17.17 -2.51 -0.56
CA VAL A 109 17.29 -2.30 -2.01
C VAL A 109 17.23 -3.63 -2.78
N GLN A 110 17.90 -4.68 -2.29
CA GLN A 110 17.82 -6.00 -2.91
C GLN A 110 16.40 -6.58 -2.84
N ALA A 111 15.71 -6.42 -1.71
CA ALA A 111 14.33 -6.85 -1.56
C ALA A 111 13.38 -6.09 -2.51
N GLU A 112 13.53 -4.77 -2.67
CA GLU A 112 12.78 -3.98 -3.63
C GLU A 112 13.05 -4.40 -5.09
N MET A 113 14.30 -4.67 -5.42
CA MET A 113 14.67 -5.20 -6.75
C MET A 113 14.01 -6.56 -7.02
N LYS A 114 13.95 -7.43 -6.01
CA LYS A 114 13.28 -8.72 -6.13
C LYS A 114 11.77 -8.55 -6.34
N LEU A 115 11.12 -7.64 -5.62
CA LEU A 115 9.72 -7.31 -5.86
C LEU A 115 9.48 -6.70 -7.25
N ALA A 116 10.39 -5.88 -7.74
CA ALA A 116 10.31 -5.29 -9.07
C ALA A 116 10.49 -6.34 -10.18
N GLU A 117 11.25 -7.40 -9.93
CA GLU A 117 11.42 -8.53 -10.86
C GLU A 117 10.16 -9.42 -10.87
N ASP A 118 9.67 -9.79 -9.69
CA ASP A 118 8.54 -10.73 -9.54
C ASP A 118 7.17 -10.06 -9.72
N MET A 119 7.08 -8.74 -9.54
CA MET A 119 5.88 -7.90 -9.71
C MET A 119 4.61 -8.42 -9.02
N PRO A 120 4.64 -8.79 -7.73
CA PRO A 120 3.43 -9.19 -7.01
C PRO A 120 2.45 -8.04 -6.84
N VAL A 121 2.93 -6.79 -6.91
CA VAL A 121 2.15 -5.56 -6.88
C VAL A 121 2.59 -4.61 -7.98
N ILE A 122 1.66 -3.87 -8.55
CA ILE A 122 1.91 -2.83 -9.54
C ILE A 122 1.70 -1.47 -8.85
N PRO A 123 2.77 -0.70 -8.58
CA PRO A 123 2.63 0.62 -7.98
C PRO A 123 1.94 1.58 -8.95
N VAL A 124 0.89 2.26 -8.49
CA VAL A 124 0.10 3.17 -9.34
C VAL A 124 0.36 4.62 -8.99
N TYR A 125 0.33 4.98 -7.70
CA TYR A 125 0.56 6.35 -7.24
C TYR A 125 0.83 6.40 -5.74
N TRP A 126 1.44 7.52 -5.30
CA TRP A 126 1.55 7.87 -3.89
C TRP A 126 0.36 8.73 -3.46
N ARG A 127 -0.34 8.28 -2.43
CA ARG A 127 -1.47 9.02 -1.89
C ARG A 127 -0.99 10.23 -1.11
N HIS A 128 -1.49 11.40 -1.48
CA HIS A 128 -1.35 12.61 -0.67
C HIS A 128 -2.57 12.78 0.23
N GLU A 129 -2.34 13.29 1.42
CA GLU A 129 -3.40 13.72 2.32
C GLU A 129 -3.39 15.23 2.46
N ASP A 130 -4.47 15.84 2.02
CA ASP A 130 -4.72 17.25 2.26
C ASP A 130 -5.41 17.42 3.61
N TYR A 131 -5.04 18.46 4.34
CA TYR A 131 -5.66 18.77 5.61
C TYR A 131 -5.84 20.29 5.77
N ALA A 132 -6.90 20.66 6.44
CA ALA A 132 -7.13 22.02 6.86
C ALA A 132 -7.11 22.12 8.39
N VAL A 133 -6.47 23.15 8.93
CA VAL A 133 -6.38 23.39 10.36
C VAL A 133 -7.09 24.71 10.66
N SER A 134 -7.94 24.72 11.67
CA SER A 134 -8.59 25.95 12.11
C SER A 134 -7.56 26.95 12.66
N GLU A 135 -7.68 28.22 12.28
CA GLU A 135 -6.85 29.31 12.82
C GLU A 135 -6.98 29.46 14.34
N LYS A 136 -8.04 28.89 14.92
CA LYS A 136 -8.22 28.82 16.38
C LYS A 136 -7.28 27.87 17.09
N LEU A 137 -6.61 26.97 16.36
CA LEU A 137 -5.60 26.07 16.90
C LEU A 137 -4.25 26.79 16.91
N VAL A 138 -3.92 27.44 18.01
CA VAL A 138 -2.76 28.35 18.10
C VAL A 138 -1.48 27.67 18.59
N GLU A 139 -1.58 26.61 19.36
CA GLU A 139 -0.42 25.90 19.92
C GLU A 139 -0.66 24.40 20.05
N GLY A 140 0.43 23.65 20.09
CA GLY A 140 0.46 22.22 20.48
C GLY A 140 -0.14 21.25 19.48
N TYR A 141 -0.58 21.72 18.31
CA TYR A 141 -0.98 20.84 17.23
C TYR A 141 0.26 20.31 16.54
N ALA A 142 0.39 19.02 16.46
CA ALA A 142 1.43 18.35 15.70
C ALA A 142 0.82 17.28 14.81
N ARG A 143 1.11 17.36 13.50
CA ARG A 143 0.91 16.27 12.58
C ARG A 143 2.20 15.45 12.52
N LYS A 144 2.11 14.18 12.87
CA LYS A 144 3.21 13.25 12.67
C LYS A 144 3.17 12.71 11.23
N PRO A 145 4.30 12.34 10.65
CA PRO A 145 4.31 11.41 9.52
C PRO A 145 3.40 10.21 9.87
N PHE A 146 2.84 9.54 8.87
CA PHE A 146 2.04 8.33 9.09
C PHE A 146 0.64 8.58 9.71
N GLN A 147 -0.02 9.67 9.30
CA GLN A 147 -1.43 9.97 9.60
C GLN A 147 -1.77 10.15 11.09
N ALA A 148 -0.79 10.29 11.96
CA ALA A 148 -1.03 10.49 13.37
C ALA A 148 -1.16 11.99 13.71
N TYR A 149 -2.25 12.34 14.37
CA TYR A 149 -2.47 13.67 14.93
C TYR A 149 -2.26 13.64 16.44
N ASN A 150 -1.56 14.62 16.98
CA ASN A 150 -1.38 14.77 18.40
C ASN A 150 -2.01 16.09 18.86
N PHE A 151 -3.02 15.98 19.73
CA PHE A 151 -3.75 17.10 20.29
C PHE A 151 -3.51 17.29 21.80
N ILE A 152 -2.62 16.51 22.42
CA ILE A 152 -2.42 16.49 23.87
C ILE A 152 -2.09 17.89 24.42
N TYR A 153 -1.31 18.66 23.67
CA TYR A 153 -0.89 20.00 24.07
C TYR A 153 -1.57 21.11 23.29
N THR A 154 -2.65 20.79 22.58
CA THR A 154 -3.35 21.75 21.73
C THR A 154 -4.10 22.76 22.54
N LYS A 155 -3.97 24.03 22.19
CA LYS A 155 -4.73 25.15 22.75
C LYS A 155 -5.54 25.82 21.66
N LEU A 156 -6.72 26.31 22.05
CA LEU A 156 -7.56 27.14 21.21
C LEU A 156 -7.30 28.63 21.54
N ALA A 157 -7.44 29.48 20.55
CA ALA A 157 -7.55 30.90 20.78
C ALA A 157 -8.86 31.23 21.52
N ASP A 158 -8.83 32.17 22.42
CA ASP A 158 -9.99 32.69 23.15
C ASP A 158 -11.02 33.33 22.20
#